data_74a656a36347ba9af6a74f1471ef0e02
#
_entry.id   74a656a36347ba9af6a74f1471ef0e02
#
_cell.length_a   1.000
_cell.length_b   1.000
_cell.length_c   1.000
_cell.angle_alpha   90.00
_cell.angle_beta   90.00
_cell.angle_gamma   90.00
#
_symmetry.space_group_name_H-M   'P 1'
#
loop_
_entity.id
_entity.type
_entity.pdbx_description
1 polymer ?
#
loop_
_entity_poly.entity_id
_entity_poly.type
_entity_poly.pdbx_seq_one_letter_code
_entity_poly.pdbx_strand_id
1 'polypeptide(L)'
;MSRHPAPDELLLDYAAGVLPEGPALAVSLHVALDPAARRAVDRLRAVGGALLEEEEAGLELGDAALESVMARLDGVAVEPKAAPPARRPGFEWAPPALLRYLGGKDWKRAFGGFEQIEIGLHGDTHRVALLRLQPGKGLPVHRHVANEFTVVLQGGYTDNTGNYGVGDFAVGPGAQQHEPIADPGEPCIALIVVEKPIVLTGAWGRWLNPLLRWGWM
;
A
#
# COMPACT_ATOMS: atom_id res chain seq x y z
N MET A 1 2.78 18.05 4.41
CA MET A 1 1.38 17.57 4.52
C MET A 1 0.93 17.22 3.12
N SER A 2 0.39 16.03 2.95
CA SER A 2 -0.23 15.62 1.70
C SER A 2 -1.39 16.55 1.34
N ARG A 3 -1.62 16.75 0.05
CA ARG A 3 -2.80 17.51 -0.44
C ARG A 3 -4.02 16.60 -0.50
N HIS A 4 -3.79 15.30 -0.69
CA HIS A 4 -4.79 14.27 -0.83
C HIS A 4 -4.59 13.23 0.28
N PRO A 5 -5.24 13.39 1.46
CA PRO A 5 -5.14 12.42 2.54
C PRO A 5 -5.95 11.15 2.22
N ALA A 6 -5.59 10.05 2.86
CA ALA A 6 -6.43 8.87 2.85
C ALA A 6 -7.78 9.17 3.53
N PRO A 7 -8.90 8.56 3.07
CA PRO A 7 -10.20 8.69 3.70
C PRO A 7 -10.18 8.28 5.18
N ASP A 8 -10.96 8.97 6.01
CA ASP A 8 -11.02 8.71 7.45
C ASP A 8 -11.47 7.29 7.78
N GLU A 9 -12.40 6.73 7.00
CA GLU A 9 -12.86 5.35 7.14
C GLU A 9 -11.70 4.36 6.93
N LEU A 10 -10.84 4.63 5.94
CA LEU A 10 -9.69 3.77 5.66
C LEU A 10 -8.61 3.87 6.77
N LEU A 11 -8.44 5.06 7.35
CA LEU A 11 -7.56 5.26 8.50
C LEU A 11 -8.11 4.57 9.75
N LEU A 12 -9.43 4.55 9.94
CA LEU A 12 -10.10 3.84 11.03
C LEU A 12 -9.92 2.31 10.87
N ASP A 13 -10.19 1.76 9.70
CA ASP A 13 -10.02 0.33 9.42
C ASP A 13 -8.56 -0.10 9.60
N TYR A 14 -7.61 0.77 9.21
CA TYR A 14 -6.19 0.54 9.45
C TYR A 14 -5.84 0.55 10.93
N ALA A 15 -6.37 1.51 11.69
CA ALA A 15 -6.13 1.60 13.14
C ALA A 15 -6.71 0.40 13.89
N ALA A 16 -7.87 -0.09 13.45
CA ALA A 16 -8.54 -1.28 13.98
C ALA A 16 -7.88 -2.61 13.55
N GLY A 17 -6.98 -2.58 12.55
CA GLY A 17 -6.28 -3.78 12.08
C GLY A 17 -7.16 -4.72 11.24
N VAL A 18 -8.24 -4.23 10.64
CA VAL A 18 -9.19 -5.04 9.84
C VAL A 18 -8.92 -5.00 8.34
N LEU A 19 -8.00 -4.14 7.89
CA LEU A 19 -7.65 -4.07 6.46
C LEU A 19 -6.90 -5.33 6.00
N PRO A 20 -7.17 -5.83 4.78
CA PRO A 20 -6.29 -6.76 4.10
C PRO A 20 -4.86 -6.20 3.95
N GLU A 21 -3.87 -7.07 3.77
CA GLU A 21 -2.45 -6.68 3.81
C GLU A 21 -2.09 -5.62 2.75
N GLY A 22 -2.62 -5.72 1.53
CA GLY A 22 -2.37 -4.76 0.46
C GLY A 22 -2.84 -3.34 0.80
N PRO A 23 -4.13 -3.12 1.09
CA PRO A 23 -4.64 -1.84 1.58
C PRO A 23 -3.93 -1.34 2.85
N ALA A 24 -3.65 -2.24 3.81
CA ALA A 24 -2.91 -1.90 5.02
C ALA A 24 -1.49 -1.39 4.70
N LEU A 25 -0.81 -1.99 3.73
CA LEU A 25 0.49 -1.52 3.26
C LEU A 25 0.38 -0.11 2.66
N ALA A 26 -0.61 0.14 1.80
CA ALA A 26 -0.80 1.49 1.22
C ALA A 26 -1.02 2.54 2.31
N VAL A 27 -1.92 2.28 3.27
CA VAL A 27 -2.15 3.22 4.39
C VAL A 27 -0.89 3.37 5.25
N SER A 28 -0.15 2.30 5.52
CA SER A 28 1.08 2.38 6.31
C SER A 28 2.14 3.28 5.67
N LEU A 29 2.27 3.26 4.35
CA LEU A 29 3.19 4.12 3.61
C LEU A 29 2.73 5.59 3.63
N HIS A 30 1.44 5.84 3.46
CA HIS A 30 0.85 7.17 3.60
C HIS A 30 1.11 7.74 5.00
N VAL A 31 0.82 6.99 6.05
CA VAL A 31 1.06 7.36 7.46
C VAL A 31 2.55 7.60 7.74
N ALA A 32 3.45 6.86 7.07
CA ALA A 32 4.89 7.10 7.20
C ALA A 32 5.33 8.43 6.57
N LEU A 33 4.65 8.90 5.52
CA LEU A 33 4.99 10.09 4.75
C LEU A 33 4.18 11.32 5.16
N ASP A 34 2.97 11.16 5.72
CA ASP A 34 2.14 12.27 6.18
C ASP A 34 1.98 12.29 7.72
N PRO A 35 2.56 13.32 8.38
CA PRO A 35 2.41 13.48 9.83
C PRO A 35 0.95 13.72 10.29
N ALA A 36 0.06 14.24 9.44
CA ALA A 36 -1.34 14.44 9.79
C ALA A 36 -2.08 13.10 9.84
N ALA A 37 -1.89 12.25 8.84
CA ALA A 37 -2.42 10.89 8.83
C ALA A 37 -1.91 10.07 10.03
N ARG A 38 -0.62 10.20 10.37
CA ARG A 38 -0.04 9.56 11.56
C ARG A 38 -0.79 9.97 12.83
N ARG A 39 -0.95 11.28 13.07
CA ARG A 39 -1.70 11.78 14.24
C ARG A 39 -3.16 11.31 14.26
N ALA A 40 -3.79 11.18 13.09
CA ALA A 40 -5.15 10.65 12.99
C ALA A 40 -5.20 9.19 13.45
N VAL A 41 -4.33 8.35 12.93
CA VAL A 41 -4.22 6.93 13.33
C VAL A 41 -3.89 6.78 14.81
N ASP A 42 -2.98 7.60 15.36
CA ASP A 42 -2.62 7.55 16.78
C ASP A 42 -3.82 7.91 17.67
N ARG A 43 -4.64 8.90 17.28
CA ARG A 43 -5.88 9.23 17.99
C ARG A 43 -6.91 8.09 17.92
N LEU A 44 -7.10 7.48 16.75
CA LEU A 44 -8.03 6.36 16.57
C LEU A 44 -7.62 5.16 17.44
N ARG A 45 -6.33 4.86 17.50
CA ARG A 45 -5.79 3.80 18.37
C ARG A 45 -6.00 4.12 19.86
N ALA A 46 -5.82 5.39 20.27
CA ALA A 46 -6.08 5.81 21.63
C ALA A 46 -7.56 5.64 22.03
N VAL A 47 -8.49 5.96 21.10
CA VAL A 47 -9.93 5.70 21.30
C VAL A 47 -10.19 4.20 21.44
N GLY A 48 -9.63 3.37 20.56
CA GLY A 48 -9.78 1.92 20.64
C GLY A 48 -9.23 1.35 21.96
N GLY A 49 -8.11 1.88 22.46
CA GLY A 49 -7.55 1.52 23.77
C GLY A 49 -8.48 1.88 24.93
N ALA A 50 -9.06 3.10 24.88
CA ALA A 50 -10.00 3.52 25.91
C ALA A 50 -11.28 2.64 25.95
N LEU A 51 -11.82 2.30 24.76
CA LEU A 51 -12.96 1.38 24.68
C LEU A 51 -12.62 -0.01 25.21
N LEU A 52 -11.41 -0.49 24.97
CA LEU A 52 -10.96 -1.78 25.51
C LEU A 52 -10.82 -1.75 27.05
N GLU A 53 -10.41 -0.60 27.63
CA GLU A 53 -10.33 -0.42 29.07
C GLU A 53 -11.70 -0.34 29.76
N GLU A 54 -12.75 0.09 29.02
CA GLU A 54 -14.14 0.13 29.51
C GLU A 54 -14.84 -1.24 29.45
N GLU A 55 -14.30 -2.21 28.72
CA GLU A 55 -14.82 -3.57 28.69
C GLU A 55 -14.69 -4.21 30.08
N GLU A 56 -15.80 -4.74 30.62
CA GLU A 56 -15.76 -5.50 31.88
C GLU A 56 -14.80 -6.69 31.70
N ALA A 57 -14.01 -6.92 32.75
CA ALA A 57 -13.08 -8.03 32.80
C ALA A 57 -13.79 -9.34 32.41
N GLY A 58 -13.32 -9.94 31.32
CA GLY A 58 -13.86 -11.20 30.84
C GLY A 58 -13.66 -12.35 31.83
N LEU A 59 -13.61 -13.55 31.34
CA LEU A 59 -13.38 -14.75 32.17
C LEU A 59 -12.06 -14.62 32.96
N GLU A 60 -12.13 -14.82 34.27
CA GLU A 60 -10.92 -14.93 35.08
C GLU A 60 -10.01 -16.04 34.56
N LEU A 61 -8.73 -15.75 34.42
CA LEU A 61 -7.75 -16.77 34.10
C LEU A 61 -7.61 -17.74 35.28
N GLY A 62 -7.60 -19.03 34.99
CA GLY A 62 -7.36 -20.03 36.03
C GLY A 62 -5.98 -19.86 36.69
N ASP A 63 -5.85 -20.22 37.97
CA ASP A 63 -4.65 -20.03 38.81
C ASP A 63 -3.34 -20.51 38.14
N ALA A 64 -3.40 -21.58 37.35
CA ALA A 64 -2.26 -22.17 36.66
C ALA A 64 -2.01 -21.56 35.24
N ALA A 65 -2.82 -20.58 34.80
CA ALA A 65 -2.72 -20.06 33.42
C ALA A 65 -1.37 -19.39 33.17
N LEU A 66 -0.89 -18.57 34.10
CA LEU A 66 0.41 -17.91 34.01
C LEU A 66 1.55 -18.93 33.97
N GLU A 67 1.56 -19.89 34.86
CA GLU A 67 2.58 -20.95 34.95
C GLU A 67 2.61 -21.77 33.65
N SER A 68 1.44 -22.09 33.07
CA SER A 68 1.34 -22.80 31.80
C SER A 68 1.92 -22.01 30.64
N VAL A 69 1.68 -20.70 30.60
CA VAL A 69 2.26 -19.81 29.56
C VAL A 69 3.76 -19.71 29.75
N MET A 70 4.25 -19.49 30.96
CA MET A 70 5.69 -19.39 31.27
C MET A 70 6.43 -20.67 30.91
N ALA A 71 5.89 -21.84 31.25
CA ALA A 71 6.50 -23.13 30.91
C ALA A 71 6.58 -23.34 29.37
N ARG A 72 5.62 -22.82 28.62
CA ARG A 72 5.66 -22.85 27.13
C ARG A 72 6.70 -21.91 26.58
N LEU A 73 6.92 -20.73 27.19
CA LEU A 73 7.93 -19.78 26.76
C LEU A 73 9.35 -20.31 27.00
N ASP A 74 9.61 -21.02 28.08
CA ASP A 74 10.91 -21.64 28.38
C ASP A 74 11.33 -22.67 27.31
N GLY A 75 10.36 -23.28 26.62
CA GLY A 75 10.61 -24.24 25.54
C GLY A 75 10.71 -23.61 24.13
N VAL A 76 10.45 -22.30 24.00
CA VAL A 76 10.50 -21.62 22.69
C VAL A 76 11.91 -21.06 22.45
N ALA A 77 12.59 -21.57 21.41
CA ALA A 77 13.80 -20.94 20.93
C ALA A 77 13.46 -19.51 20.46
N VAL A 78 14.04 -18.51 21.13
CA VAL A 78 13.91 -17.12 20.71
C VAL A 78 14.68 -16.93 19.42
N GLU A 79 13.98 -16.96 18.31
CA GLU A 79 14.60 -16.52 17.05
C GLU A 79 14.97 -15.04 17.17
N PRO A 80 16.22 -14.67 16.84
CA PRO A 80 16.61 -13.28 16.88
C PRO A 80 15.70 -12.50 15.93
N LYS A 81 15.09 -11.43 16.46
CA LYS A 81 14.27 -10.52 15.64
C LYS A 81 15.06 -10.12 14.41
N ALA A 82 14.56 -10.46 13.23
CA ALA A 82 15.23 -10.13 11.97
C ALA A 82 15.60 -8.64 11.98
N ALA A 83 16.86 -8.34 11.69
CA ALA A 83 17.31 -6.97 11.56
C ALA A 83 16.45 -6.25 10.51
N PRO A 84 16.16 -4.95 10.69
CA PRO A 84 15.48 -4.18 9.66
C PRO A 84 16.20 -4.37 8.34
N PRO A 85 15.49 -4.56 7.22
CA PRO A 85 16.14 -4.73 5.94
C PRO A 85 17.05 -3.53 5.66
N ALA A 86 18.29 -3.81 5.27
CA ALA A 86 19.26 -2.77 4.93
C ALA A 86 18.72 -1.93 3.77
N ARG A 87 18.97 -0.61 3.81
CA ARG A 87 18.68 0.26 2.68
C ARG A 87 19.47 -0.23 1.46
N ARG A 88 18.79 -0.38 0.36
CA ARG A 88 19.34 -0.89 -0.89
C ARG A 88 19.62 0.30 -1.82
N PRO A 89 20.79 0.36 -2.48
CA PRO A 89 21.05 1.39 -3.49
C PRO A 89 19.94 1.46 -4.53
N GLY A 90 19.48 2.67 -4.86
CA GLY A 90 18.37 2.90 -5.77
C GLY A 90 16.96 2.81 -5.13
N PHE A 91 16.88 2.56 -3.82
CA PHE A 91 15.63 2.50 -3.05
C PHE A 91 15.66 3.44 -1.83
N GLU A 92 16.43 4.51 -1.89
CA GLU A 92 16.57 5.50 -0.82
C GLU A 92 15.25 6.20 -0.49
N TRP A 93 14.37 6.31 -1.48
CA TRP A 93 13.01 6.84 -1.37
C TRP A 93 12.04 5.92 -0.60
N ALA A 94 12.37 4.63 -0.47
CA ALA A 94 11.44 3.64 0.09
C ALA A 94 11.35 3.75 1.62
N PRO A 95 10.14 3.92 2.19
CA PRO A 95 9.93 3.80 3.63
C PRO A 95 10.33 2.41 4.16
N PRO A 96 10.81 2.31 5.41
CA PRO A 96 11.25 1.03 6.00
C PRO A 96 10.18 -0.08 5.94
N ALA A 97 8.91 0.28 6.07
CA ALA A 97 7.79 -0.67 5.97
C ALA A 97 7.75 -1.39 4.61
N LEU A 98 8.13 -0.69 3.53
CA LEU A 98 8.12 -1.24 2.17
C LEU A 98 9.33 -2.14 1.90
N LEU A 99 10.49 -1.85 2.49
CA LEU A 99 11.74 -2.56 2.19
C LEU A 99 11.64 -4.08 2.40
N ARG A 100 10.85 -4.53 3.39
CA ARG A 100 10.63 -5.97 3.65
C ARG A 100 9.94 -6.71 2.51
N TYR A 101 9.12 -6.01 1.70
CA TYR A 101 8.41 -6.59 0.57
C TYR A 101 9.23 -6.59 -0.71
N LEU A 102 10.27 -5.78 -0.77
CA LEU A 102 11.11 -5.68 -1.96
C LEU A 102 12.10 -6.83 -2.07
N GLY A 103 12.65 -7.32 -0.96
CA GLY A 103 13.63 -8.41 -0.96
C GLY A 103 14.75 -8.14 -1.98
N GLY A 104 15.03 -9.12 -2.85
CA GLY A 104 15.95 -9.00 -3.97
C GLY A 104 15.30 -8.59 -5.30
N LYS A 105 14.05 -8.08 -5.28
CA LYS A 105 13.31 -7.75 -6.50
C LYS A 105 13.87 -6.51 -7.17
N ASP A 106 13.92 -6.53 -8.49
CA ASP A 106 14.34 -5.43 -9.35
C ASP A 106 13.22 -4.93 -10.24
N TRP A 107 13.39 -3.71 -10.75
CA TRP A 107 12.49 -3.12 -11.72
C TRP A 107 12.44 -3.96 -13.01
N LYS A 108 11.23 -4.26 -13.45
CA LYS A 108 10.97 -4.94 -14.73
C LYS A 108 10.23 -3.98 -15.64
N ARG A 109 10.65 -3.91 -16.90
CA ARG A 109 9.89 -3.16 -17.90
C ARG A 109 8.55 -3.83 -18.16
N ALA A 110 7.50 -3.04 -18.14
CA ALA A 110 6.15 -3.44 -18.49
C ALA A 110 5.76 -2.91 -19.87
N PHE A 111 4.67 -3.44 -20.40
CA PHE A 111 4.09 -2.93 -21.64
C PHE A 111 3.64 -1.46 -21.45
N GLY A 112 3.92 -0.59 -22.44
CA GLY A 112 3.63 0.84 -22.31
C GLY A 112 4.81 1.70 -21.85
N GLY A 113 5.98 1.09 -21.56
CA GLY A 113 7.24 1.82 -21.34
C GLY A 113 7.45 2.30 -19.91
N PHE A 114 6.65 1.83 -18.95
CA PHE A 114 6.90 2.01 -17.52
C PHE A 114 7.64 0.80 -16.94
N GLU A 115 8.08 0.94 -15.70
CA GLU A 115 8.73 -0.14 -14.96
C GLU A 115 7.90 -0.48 -13.72
N GLN A 116 7.93 -1.75 -13.31
CA GLN A 116 7.18 -2.23 -12.15
C GLN A 116 7.97 -3.22 -11.30
N ILE A 117 7.61 -3.29 -10.02
CA ILE A 117 7.99 -4.35 -9.10
C ILE A 117 6.70 -4.93 -8.51
N GLU A 118 6.41 -6.18 -8.77
CA GLU A 118 5.27 -6.85 -8.15
C GLU A 118 5.58 -7.26 -6.71
N ILE A 119 4.66 -6.96 -5.81
CA ILE A 119 4.70 -7.33 -4.40
C ILE A 119 3.72 -8.47 -4.21
N GLY A 120 4.25 -9.70 -4.06
CA GLY A 120 3.41 -10.86 -3.72
C GLY A 120 3.04 -10.83 -2.26
N LEU A 121 1.74 -10.87 -1.97
CA LEU A 121 1.18 -11.01 -0.63
C LEU A 121 0.51 -12.37 -0.52
N HIS A 122 0.69 -13.04 0.63
CA HIS A 122 0.09 -14.35 0.86
C HIS A 122 -1.31 -14.19 1.44
N GLY A 123 -2.31 -14.81 0.80
CA GLY A 123 -3.69 -14.78 1.28
C GLY A 123 -4.46 -13.47 1.01
N ASP A 124 -3.85 -12.52 0.31
CA ASP A 124 -4.52 -11.31 -0.14
C ASP A 124 -4.99 -11.46 -1.59
N THR A 125 -6.18 -10.96 -1.88
CA THR A 125 -6.75 -10.97 -3.24
C THR A 125 -6.35 -9.75 -4.05
N HIS A 126 -5.72 -8.75 -3.41
CA HIS A 126 -5.25 -7.54 -4.08
C HIS A 126 -3.94 -7.79 -4.82
N ARG A 127 -3.84 -7.26 -6.02
CA ARG A 127 -2.57 -7.10 -6.69
C ARG A 127 -1.91 -5.83 -6.19
N VAL A 128 -0.67 -5.97 -5.72
CA VAL A 128 0.15 -4.85 -5.22
C VAL A 128 1.40 -4.73 -6.07
N ALA A 129 1.67 -3.53 -6.55
CA ALA A 129 2.86 -3.24 -7.33
C ALA A 129 3.39 -1.84 -7.07
N LEU A 130 4.70 -1.69 -7.22
CA LEU A 130 5.33 -0.38 -7.42
C LEU A 130 5.37 -0.10 -8.92
N LEU A 131 4.98 1.09 -9.30
CA LEU A 131 5.16 1.61 -10.65
C LEU A 131 6.19 2.71 -10.65
N ARG A 132 7.02 2.76 -11.70
CA ARG A 132 7.95 3.86 -11.98
C ARG A 132 7.71 4.40 -13.38
N LEU A 133 7.29 5.66 -13.44
CA LEU A 133 7.08 6.40 -14.66
C LEU A 133 8.20 7.42 -14.82
N GLN A 134 8.81 7.48 -15.99
CA GLN A 134 9.79 8.52 -16.31
C GLN A 134 9.08 9.88 -16.49
N PRO A 135 9.76 11.01 -16.23
CA PRO A 135 9.18 12.34 -16.36
C PRO A 135 8.49 12.54 -17.70
N GLY A 136 7.26 13.05 -17.67
CA GLY A 136 6.44 13.29 -18.87
C GLY A 136 5.91 12.03 -19.57
N LYS A 137 6.15 10.83 -18.99
CA LYS A 137 5.54 9.59 -19.47
C LYS A 137 4.30 9.27 -18.65
N GLY A 138 3.31 8.66 -19.31
CA GLY A 138 2.05 8.27 -18.68
C GLY A 138 1.71 6.81 -18.88
N LEU A 139 0.71 6.36 -18.14
CA LEU A 139 0.05 5.10 -18.42
C LEU A 139 -1.01 5.30 -19.52
N PRO A 140 -1.24 4.30 -20.37
CA PRO A 140 -2.34 4.38 -21.33
C PRO A 140 -3.67 4.67 -20.63
N VAL A 141 -4.56 5.37 -21.32
CA VAL A 141 -5.92 5.65 -20.83
C VAL A 141 -6.60 4.35 -20.42
N HIS A 142 -6.98 4.25 -19.17
CA HIS A 142 -7.59 3.05 -18.59
C HIS A 142 -8.67 3.41 -17.57
N ARG A 143 -9.42 2.40 -17.16
CA ARG A 143 -10.36 2.49 -16.03
C ARG A 143 -10.19 1.28 -15.12
N HIS A 144 -10.50 1.48 -13.86
CA HIS A 144 -10.58 0.40 -12.88
C HIS A 144 -11.99 -0.17 -12.85
N VAL A 145 -12.14 -1.46 -12.54
CA VAL A 145 -13.45 -2.11 -12.33
C VAL A 145 -13.78 -2.30 -10.85
N ALA A 146 -12.81 -1.96 -9.98
CA ALA A 146 -12.91 -1.97 -8.53
C ALA A 146 -12.07 -0.81 -7.97
N ASN A 147 -12.02 -0.66 -6.65
CA ASN A 147 -11.21 0.35 -6.00
C ASN A 147 -9.72 0.14 -6.31
N GLU A 148 -9.04 1.26 -6.50
CA GLU A 148 -7.60 1.34 -6.54
C GLU A 148 -7.13 2.29 -5.45
N PHE A 149 -6.07 1.90 -4.74
CA PHE A 149 -5.35 2.78 -3.83
C PHE A 149 -3.98 3.07 -4.42
N THR A 150 -3.65 4.34 -4.53
CA THR A 150 -2.34 4.80 -5.02
C THR A 150 -1.69 5.69 -3.98
N VAL A 151 -0.42 5.42 -3.65
CA VAL A 151 0.40 6.25 -2.76
C VAL A 151 1.65 6.68 -3.50
N VAL A 152 1.87 7.98 -3.62
CA VAL A 152 3.08 8.53 -4.25
C VAL A 152 4.24 8.48 -3.26
N LEU A 153 5.35 7.87 -3.67
CA LEU A 153 6.54 7.67 -2.84
C LEU A 153 7.71 8.56 -3.27
N GLN A 154 7.76 8.94 -4.55
CA GLN A 154 8.76 9.84 -5.14
C GLN A 154 8.14 10.56 -6.34
N GLY A 155 8.58 11.80 -6.60
CA GLY A 155 8.08 12.61 -7.70
C GLY A 155 6.62 12.97 -7.56
N GLY A 156 5.89 12.91 -8.65
CA GLY A 156 4.46 13.19 -8.71
C GLY A 156 3.87 12.81 -10.05
N TYR A 157 2.56 12.84 -10.12
CA TYR A 157 1.82 12.70 -11.37
C TYR A 157 0.60 13.62 -11.40
N THR A 158 0.17 13.92 -12.60
CA THR A 158 -1.07 14.68 -12.88
C THR A 158 -1.99 13.86 -13.75
N ASP A 159 -3.29 13.88 -13.45
CA ASP A 159 -4.34 13.32 -14.29
C ASP A 159 -5.59 14.22 -14.27
N ASN A 160 -6.71 13.75 -14.82
CA ASN A 160 -7.97 14.49 -14.86
C ASN A 160 -8.65 14.64 -13.48
N THR A 161 -8.12 14.01 -12.43
CA THR A 161 -8.65 14.09 -11.06
C THR A 161 -7.84 15.04 -10.18
N GLY A 162 -6.57 15.29 -10.51
CA GLY A 162 -5.72 16.19 -9.75
C GLY A 162 -4.24 16.05 -10.03
N ASN A 163 -3.45 16.73 -9.19
CA ASN A 163 -2.00 16.65 -9.15
C ASN A 163 -1.58 16.04 -7.80
N TYR A 164 -0.86 14.94 -7.85
CA TYR A 164 -0.49 14.11 -6.71
C TYR A 164 1.02 14.11 -6.52
N GLY A 165 1.47 14.46 -5.33
CA GLY A 165 2.88 14.48 -4.93
C GLY A 165 3.20 13.49 -3.82
N VAL A 166 4.46 13.48 -3.37
CA VAL A 166 4.95 12.55 -2.34
C VAL A 166 4.07 12.60 -1.09
N GLY A 167 3.62 11.44 -0.65
CA GLY A 167 2.74 11.27 0.50
C GLY A 167 1.25 11.37 0.17
N ASP A 168 0.85 11.84 -1.02
CA ASP A 168 -0.55 11.86 -1.40
C ASP A 168 -1.12 10.44 -1.58
N PHE A 169 -2.38 10.30 -1.18
CA PHE A 169 -3.17 9.08 -1.29
C PHE A 169 -4.33 9.31 -2.25
N ALA A 170 -4.37 8.56 -3.34
CA ALA A 170 -5.49 8.58 -4.27
C ALA A 170 -6.35 7.33 -4.11
N VAL A 171 -7.67 7.53 -4.11
CA VAL A 171 -8.64 6.44 -4.25
C VAL A 171 -9.28 6.57 -5.61
N GLY A 172 -8.96 5.65 -6.51
CA GLY A 172 -9.60 5.57 -7.82
C GLY A 172 -10.97 4.91 -7.69
N PRO A 173 -12.09 5.64 -7.88
CA PRO A 173 -13.39 5.02 -7.91
C PRO A 173 -13.52 4.15 -9.17
N GLY A 174 -13.97 2.91 -9.01
CA GLY A 174 -13.92 1.80 -9.96
C GLY A 174 -14.56 1.98 -11.34
N ALA A 175 -14.98 3.16 -11.75
CA ALA A 175 -15.53 3.41 -13.08
C ALA A 175 -14.90 4.61 -13.79
N GLN A 176 -14.08 5.38 -13.12
CA GLN A 176 -13.51 6.60 -13.69
C GLN A 176 -12.32 6.27 -14.58
N GLN A 177 -12.36 6.82 -15.79
CA GLN A 177 -11.28 6.73 -16.75
C GLN A 177 -10.25 7.81 -16.45
N HIS A 178 -8.96 7.46 -16.40
CA HIS A 178 -7.88 8.41 -16.20
C HIS A 178 -6.64 8.05 -17.01
N GLU A 179 -5.74 9.02 -17.13
CA GLU A 179 -4.46 8.93 -17.82
C GLU A 179 -3.41 9.65 -16.97
N PRO A 180 -2.82 8.96 -15.96
CA PRO A 180 -1.80 9.58 -15.12
C PRO A 180 -0.50 9.79 -15.94
N ILE A 181 0.02 11.03 -15.88
CA ILE A 181 1.26 11.44 -16.51
C ILE A 181 2.22 11.91 -15.41
N ALA A 182 3.42 11.33 -15.37
CA ALA A 182 4.46 11.74 -14.42
C ALA A 182 4.86 13.21 -14.65
N ASP A 183 4.97 13.95 -13.55
CA ASP A 183 5.38 15.34 -13.57
C ASP A 183 6.82 15.50 -14.10
N PRO A 184 7.20 16.69 -14.60
CA PRO A 184 8.57 16.99 -14.98
C PRO A 184 9.54 16.91 -13.77
N GLY A 185 10.80 16.55 -14.04
CA GLY A 185 11.89 16.59 -13.07
C GLY A 185 12.40 15.20 -12.73
N GLU A 186 11.81 14.53 -11.76
CA GLU A 186 12.23 13.21 -11.33
C GLU A 186 11.18 12.13 -11.67
N PRO A 187 11.58 10.85 -11.73
CA PRO A 187 10.63 9.77 -11.96
C PRO A 187 9.55 9.70 -10.87
N CYS A 188 8.29 9.53 -11.29
CA CYS A 188 7.21 9.23 -10.37
C CYS A 188 7.28 7.75 -9.95
N ILE A 189 7.36 7.51 -8.65
CA ILE A 189 7.26 6.17 -8.06
C ILE A 189 6.04 6.13 -7.16
N ALA A 190 5.11 5.22 -7.43
CA ALA A 190 3.90 5.02 -6.64
C ALA A 190 3.68 3.55 -6.32
N LEU A 191 3.16 3.28 -5.11
CA LEU A 191 2.53 2.01 -4.80
C LEU A 191 1.10 2.03 -5.32
N ILE A 192 0.71 0.97 -6.02
CA ILE A 192 -0.69 0.72 -6.40
C ILE A 192 -1.18 -0.57 -5.76
N VAL A 193 -2.44 -0.54 -5.32
CA VAL A 193 -3.16 -1.69 -4.75
C VAL A 193 -4.49 -1.79 -5.47
N VAL A 194 -4.73 -2.87 -6.20
CA VAL A 194 -5.95 -3.08 -7.00
C VAL A 194 -6.58 -4.43 -6.70
N GLU A 195 -7.89 -4.46 -6.56
CA GLU A 195 -8.64 -5.73 -6.39
C GLU A 195 -8.76 -6.51 -7.71
N LYS A 196 -8.82 -5.81 -8.83
CA LYS A 196 -9.08 -6.41 -10.15
C LYS A 196 -8.22 -5.75 -11.21
N PRO A 197 -7.86 -6.48 -12.28
CA PRO A 197 -7.12 -5.92 -13.39
C PRO A 197 -7.80 -4.70 -13.99
N ILE A 198 -6.99 -3.74 -14.43
CA ILE A 198 -7.46 -2.57 -15.19
C ILE A 198 -8.05 -2.97 -16.55
N VAL A 199 -8.88 -2.10 -17.09
CA VAL A 199 -9.40 -2.22 -18.46
C VAL A 199 -8.89 -1.06 -19.28
N LEU A 200 -8.09 -1.34 -20.31
CA LEU A 200 -7.66 -0.34 -21.27
C LEU A 200 -8.84 0.09 -22.13
N THR A 201 -9.09 1.39 -22.20
CA THR A 201 -10.25 1.97 -22.89
C THR A 201 -9.88 2.71 -24.17
N GLY A 202 -8.60 3.01 -24.38
CA GLY A 202 -8.10 3.63 -25.61
C GLY A 202 -8.33 2.79 -26.86
N ALA A 203 -8.41 3.43 -28.05
CA ALA A 203 -8.77 2.79 -29.31
C ALA A 203 -7.92 1.56 -29.64
N TRP A 204 -6.64 1.58 -29.32
CA TRP A 204 -5.70 0.48 -29.53
C TRP A 204 -5.55 -0.41 -28.29
N GLY A 205 -5.62 0.16 -27.08
CA GLY A 205 -5.41 -0.55 -25.82
C GLY A 205 -6.44 -1.64 -25.56
N ARG A 206 -7.69 -1.45 -25.97
CA ARG A 206 -8.78 -2.42 -25.76
C ARG A 206 -8.49 -3.82 -26.30
N TRP A 207 -7.67 -3.94 -27.35
CA TRP A 207 -7.29 -5.22 -27.95
C TRP A 207 -6.31 -6.02 -27.06
N LEU A 208 -5.65 -5.35 -26.11
CA LEU A 208 -4.72 -5.97 -25.16
C LEU A 208 -5.41 -6.46 -23.87
N ASN A 209 -6.66 -6.12 -23.64
CA ASN A 209 -7.40 -6.53 -22.42
C ASN A 209 -7.41 -8.05 -22.18
N PRO A 210 -7.50 -8.95 -23.18
CA PRO A 210 -7.39 -10.38 -22.93
C PRO A 210 -6.05 -10.79 -22.32
N LEU A 211 -4.94 -10.16 -22.75
CA LEU A 211 -3.60 -10.41 -22.22
C LEU A 211 -3.44 -9.92 -20.78
N LEU A 212 -4.04 -8.76 -20.44
CA LEU A 212 -4.08 -8.25 -19.06
C LEU A 212 -4.79 -9.20 -18.10
N ARG A 213 -5.87 -9.82 -18.56
CA ARG A 213 -6.63 -10.80 -17.75
C ARG A 213 -5.85 -12.07 -17.47
N TRP A 214 -4.83 -12.38 -18.26
CA TRP A 214 -3.99 -13.57 -18.13
C TRP A 214 -2.68 -13.30 -17.37
N GLY A 215 -2.52 -12.11 -16.76
CA GLY A 215 -1.36 -11.78 -15.93
C GLY A 215 -0.09 -11.39 -16.71
N TRP A 216 -0.23 -10.93 -17.94
CA TRP A 216 0.89 -10.51 -18.79
C TRP A 216 1.33 -9.04 -18.58
N MET A 217 0.81 -8.37 -17.56
CA MET A 217 1.31 -7.07 -17.08
C MET A 217 1.33 -7.04 -15.57
#